data_30637d50accb81ae0d261028a9ab7e0b
#
_entry.id   30637d50accb81ae0d261028a9ab7e0b
#
_cell.length_a   1.000
_cell.length_b   1.000
_cell.length_c   1.000
_cell.angle_alpha   90.00
_cell.angle_beta   90.00
_cell.angle_gamma   90.00
#
_symmetry.space_group_name_H-M   'P 1'
#
loop_
_entity.id
_entity.type
_entity.pdbx_description
1 polymer ?
#
loop_
_entity_poly.entity_id
_entity_poly.type
_entity_poly.pdbx_seq_one_letter_code
_entity_poly.pdbx_strand_id
1 'polypeptide(L)'
;MSGSGDITVWINSPGGDCVAAAQIYNMLMDYKGNVTVKIDGIAASAASVIAMAGNKVLMSPVSMLMIHNPMTVAMGDSAEMQKAIEMLSEVKESIMNAYEIKTGMSRAKISHLMDAETWMNANKAVELGFADDILHRDEPMEEQPANALMY
;
A
#
# COMPACT_ATOMS: atom_id res chain seq x y z
N MET A 1 9.31 -3.62 -16.05
CA MET A 1 8.50 -2.63 -16.80
C MET A 1 9.42 -1.84 -17.73
N SER A 2 9.04 -1.72 -18.96
CA SER A 2 9.75 -0.94 -19.97
C SER A 2 9.00 0.37 -20.22
N GLY A 3 9.71 1.40 -20.66
CA GLY A 3 9.17 2.71 -20.89
C GLY A 3 9.57 3.72 -19.83
N SER A 4 9.29 4.99 -20.07
CA SER A 4 9.68 6.10 -19.22
C SER A 4 8.62 7.20 -19.11
N GLY A 5 7.44 7.01 -19.72
CA GLY A 5 6.32 7.94 -19.60
C GLY A 5 5.67 7.84 -18.24
N ASP A 6 4.98 8.89 -17.81
CA ASP A 6 4.23 8.87 -16.57
C ASP A 6 3.10 7.84 -16.63
N ILE A 7 2.91 7.13 -15.52
CA ILE A 7 1.84 6.13 -15.41
C ILE A 7 0.97 6.41 -14.19
N THR A 8 -0.27 5.98 -14.29
CA THR A 8 -1.23 5.98 -13.19
C THR A 8 -1.59 4.55 -12.84
N VAL A 9 -1.48 4.23 -11.56
CA VAL A 9 -1.86 2.92 -11.02
C VAL A 9 -3.10 3.10 -10.16
N TRP A 10 -4.22 2.52 -10.59
CA TRP A 10 -5.45 2.51 -9.82
C TRP A 10 -5.46 1.31 -8.88
N ILE A 11 -5.80 1.53 -7.62
CA ILE A 11 -5.85 0.47 -6.62
C ILE A 11 -7.24 0.40 -6.01
N ASN A 12 -7.80 -0.80 -6.02
CA ASN A 12 -8.98 -1.19 -5.25
C ASN A 12 -8.80 -2.66 -4.88
N SER A 13 -8.20 -2.92 -3.71
CA SER A 13 -7.85 -4.28 -3.30
C SER A 13 -7.81 -4.42 -1.79
N PRO A 14 -8.36 -5.51 -1.24
CA PRO A 14 -8.26 -5.82 0.19
C PRO A 14 -6.90 -6.39 0.59
N GLY A 15 -6.00 -6.60 -0.36
CA GLY A 15 -4.70 -7.19 -0.13
C GLY A 15 -4.55 -8.58 -0.74
N GLY A 16 -3.56 -9.30 -0.26
CA GLY A 16 -3.21 -10.62 -0.76
C GLY A 16 -1.80 -11.02 -0.32
N ASP A 17 -1.05 -11.60 -1.24
CA ASP A 17 0.31 -12.08 -0.98
C ASP A 17 1.29 -10.91 -0.81
N CYS A 18 1.92 -10.84 0.36
CA CYS A 18 2.91 -9.81 0.68
C CYS A 18 4.18 -9.91 -0.18
N VAL A 19 4.58 -11.11 -0.59
CA VAL A 19 5.77 -11.30 -1.44
C VAL A 19 5.50 -10.76 -2.85
N ALA A 20 4.32 -11.06 -3.39
CA ALA A 20 3.89 -10.51 -4.67
C ALA A 20 3.79 -8.99 -4.61
N ALA A 21 3.24 -8.46 -3.53
CA ALA A 21 3.13 -7.02 -3.31
C ALA A 21 4.50 -6.34 -3.25
N ALA A 22 5.46 -6.95 -2.58
CA ALA A 22 6.83 -6.45 -2.51
C ALA A 22 7.48 -6.39 -3.89
N GLN A 23 7.25 -7.40 -4.74
CA GLN A 23 7.74 -7.41 -6.10
C GLN A 23 7.13 -6.27 -6.93
N ILE A 24 5.82 -6.09 -6.84
CA ILE A 24 5.13 -5.00 -7.55
C ILE A 24 5.64 -3.63 -7.05
N TYR A 25 5.78 -3.48 -5.73
CA TYR A 25 6.35 -2.27 -5.13
C TYR A 25 7.72 -1.94 -5.74
N ASN A 26 8.61 -2.91 -5.80
CA ASN A 26 9.96 -2.71 -6.35
C ASN A 26 9.93 -2.35 -7.83
N MET A 27 9.06 -3.02 -8.61
CA MET A 27 8.93 -2.71 -10.03
C MET A 27 8.47 -1.27 -10.26
N LEU A 28 7.55 -0.78 -9.43
CA LEU A 28 7.08 0.60 -9.51
C LEU A 28 8.14 1.59 -9.03
N MET A 29 8.89 1.26 -7.97
CA MET A 29 9.98 2.11 -7.48
C MET A 29 11.11 2.25 -8.50
N ASP A 30 11.38 1.18 -9.26
CA ASP A 30 12.43 1.17 -10.28
C ASP A 30 11.98 1.77 -11.61
N TYR A 31 10.70 2.05 -11.76
CA TYR A 31 10.17 2.63 -12.99
C TYR A 31 10.74 4.03 -13.24
N LYS A 32 11.15 4.31 -14.47
CA LYS A 32 11.86 5.56 -14.81
C LYS A 32 10.97 6.79 -14.91
N GLY A 33 9.67 6.61 -15.18
CA GLY A 33 8.69 7.69 -15.20
C GLY A 33 8.11 7.98 -13.82
N ASN A 34 7.24 8.96 -13.73
CA ASN A 34 6.49 9.21 -12.51
C ASN A 34 5.33 8.22 -12.38
N VAL A 35 5.14 7.71 -11.17
CA VAL A 35 4.05 6.82 -10.83
C VAL A 35 3.07 7.59 -9.95
N THR A 36 1.86 7.79 -10.42
CA THR A 36 0.75 8.31 -9.61
C THR A 36 -0.14 7.15 -9.22
N VAL A 37 -0.31 6.93 -7.92
CA VAL A 37 -1.24 5.95 -7.40
C VAL A 37 -2.55 6.64 -7.05
N LYS A 38 -3.67 6.06 -7.51
CA LYS A 38 -5.01 6.54 -7.18
C LYS A 38 -5.80 5.41 -6.52
N ILE A 39 -6.24 5.67 -5.30
CA ILE A 39 -7.04 4.73 -4.53
C ILE A 39 -8.49 5.19 -4.62
N ASP A 40 -9.32 4.42 -5.33
CA ASP A 40 -10.73 4.78 -5.56
C ASP A 40 -11.71 3.98 -4.71
N GLY A 41 -11.30 2.88 -4.14
CA GLY A 41 -12.09 2.10 -3.20
C GLY A 41 -11.31 1.83 -1.93
N ILE A 42 -10.48 0.79 -1.94
CA ILE A 42 -9.69 0.39 -0.77
C ILE A 42 -8.27 0.01 -1.18
N ALA A 43 -7.33 0.35 -0.34
CA ALA A 43 -5.97 -0.21 -0.38
C ALA A 43 -5.66 -0.75 1.01
N ALA A 44 -5.86 -2.03 1.21
CA ALA A 44 -5.69 -2.67 2.50
C ALA A 44 -4.55 -3.69 2.47
N SER A 45 -3.83 -3.80 3.60
CA SER A 45 -2.81 -4.83 3.80
C SER A 45 -1.73 -4.77 2.70
N ALA A 46 -1.49 -5.86 1.96
CA ALA A 46 -0.51 -5.92 0.88
C ALA A 46 -0.73 -4.83 -0.19
N ALA A 47 -1.98 -4.48 -0.48
CA ALA A 47 -2.29 -3.42 -1.44
C ALA A 47 -1.82 -2.04 -0.96
N SER A 48 -1.81 -1.79 0.34
CA SER A 48 -1.28 -0.56 0.90
C SER A 48 0.23 -0.43 0.69
N VAL A 49 0.95 -1.55 0.70
CA VAL A 49 2.39 -1.58 0.41
C VAL A 49 2.66 -1.14 -1.03
N ILE A 50 1.89 -1.67 -1.97
CA ILE A 50 2.00 -1.29 -3.39
C ILE A 50 1.74 0.21 -3.56
N ALA A 51 0.75 0.76 -2.86
CA ALA A 51 0.42 2.17 -2.92
C ALA A 51 1.59 3.07 -2.51
N MET A 52 2.44 2.62 -1.60
CA MET A 52 3.59 3.41 -1.12
C MET A 52 4.65 3.64 -2.20
N ALA A 53 4.60 2.92 -3.31
CA ALA A 53 5.53 3.10 -4.43
C ALA A 53 5.21 4.33 -5.29
N GLY A 54 4.05 4.94 -5.14
CA GLY A 54 3.68 6.12 -5.90
C GLY A 54 4.54 7.33 -5.55
N ASN A 55 5.03 8.03 -6.56
CA ASN A 55 5.60 9.36 -6.38
C ASN A 55 4.54 10.30 -5.81
N LYS A 56 3.31 10.11 -6.24
CA LYS A 56 2.12 10.79 -5.72
C LYS A 56 1.04 9.75 -5.44
N VAL A 57 0.46 9.81 -4.25
CA VAL A 57 -0.62 8.91 -3.82
C VAL A 57 -1.86 9.76 -3.55
N LEU A 58 -2.91 9.53 -4.32
CA LEU A 58 -4.18 10.26 -4.23
C LEU A 58 -5.29 9.30 -3.80
N MET A 59 -6.14 9.74 -2.89
CA MET A 59 -7.27 8.96 -2.41
C MET A 59 -8.58 9.64 -2.74
N SER A 60 -9.57 8.88 -3.22
CA SER A 60 -10.92 9.41 -3.36
C SER A 60 -11.47 9.79 -1.99
N PRO A 61 -12.41 10.77 -1.91
CA PRO A 61 -12.97 11.20 -0.62
C PRO A 61 -13.63 10.10 0.21
N VAL A 62 -14.05 9.01 -0.43
CA VAL A 62 -14.72 7.88 0.22
C VAL A 62 -13.86 6.61 0.22
N SER A 63 -12.61 6.70 -0.19
CA SER A 63 -11.71 5.54 -0.18
C SER A 63 -11.09 5.33 1.20
N MET A 64 -10.59 4.11 1.41
CA MET A 64 -9.97 3.70 2.67
C MET A 64 -8.59 3.11 2.42
N LEU A 65 -7.72 3.28 3.40
CA LEU A 65 -6.41 2.64 3.45
C LEU A 65 -6.28 1.93 4.80
N MET A 66 -5.75 0.72 4.80
CA MET A 66 -5.59 -0.04 6.05
C MET A 66 -4.22 -0.71 6.10
N ILE A 67 -3.59 -0.59 7.27
CA ILE A 67 -2.34 -1.29 7.57
C ILE A 67 -2.54 -2.18 8.79
N HIS A 68 -1.94 -3.36 8.74
CA HIS A 68 -1.96 -4.30 9.86
C HIS A 68 -0.73 -5.22 9.81
N ASN A 69 -0.57 -6.02 10.85
CA ASN A 69 0.50 -7.02 10.87
C ASN A 69 0.25 -8.10 9.82
N PRO A 70 1.33 -8.65 9.21
CA PRO A 70 1.17 -9.80 8.32
C PRO A 70 0.64 -11.00 9.09
N MET A 71 -0.13 -11.85 8.40
CA MET A 71 -0.76 -13.03 8.97
C MET A 71 -0.44 -14.25 8.13
N THR A 72 -0.41 -15.39 8.77
CA THR A 72 -0.29 -16.68 8.11
C THR A 72 -1.05 -17.75 8.88
N VAL A 73 -1.21 -18.91 8.25
CA VAL A 73 -1.71 -20.12 8.90
C VAL A 73 -0.55 -21.11 8.93
N ALA A 74 -0.30 -21.68 10.09
CA ALA A 74 0.77 -22.65 10.28
C ALA A 74 0.23 -23.90 10.95
N MET A 75 0.75 -25.05 10.53
CA MET A 75 0.42 -26.36 11.07
C MET A 75 1.72 -27.12 11.33
N GLY A 76 1.74 -27.88 12.41
CA GLY A 76 2.91 -28.67 12.77
C GLY A 76 3.19 -28.64 14.27
N ASP A 77 4.43 -28.98 14.63
CA ASP A 77 4.88 -28.98 16.01
C ASP A 77 5.32 -27.57 16.47
N SER A 78 5.82 -27.48 17.69
CA SER A 78 6.25 -26.19 18.26
C SER A 78 7.38 -25.54 17.47
N ALA A 79 8.27 -26.33 16.87
CA ALA A 79 9.35 -25.81 16.04
C ALA A 79 8.81 -25.17 14.75
N GLU A 80 7.82 -25.77 14.12
CA GLU A 80 7.16 -25.20 12.93
C GLU A 80 6.41 -23.92 13.27
N MET A 81 5.74 -23.86 14.42
CA MET A 81 5.07 -22.64 14.90
C MET A 81 6.08 -21.53 15.15
N GLN A 82 7.22 -21.84 15.75
CA GLN A 82 8.27 -20.85 16.01
C GLN A 82 8.85 -20.29 14.71
N LYS A 83 9.06 -21.12 13.70
CA LYS A 83 9.50 -20.67 12.36
C LYS A 83 8.48 -19.74 11.72
N ALA A 84 7.20 -20.04 11.86
CA ALA A 84 6.14 -19.17 11.33
C ALA A 84 6.17 -17.79 12.01
N ILE A 85 6.36 -17.74 13.32
CA ILE A 85 6.49 -16.49 14.07
C ILE A 85 7.70 -15.68 13.60
N GLU A 86 8.84 -16.33 13.41
CA GLU A 86 10.06 -15.69 12.93
C GLU A 86 9.87 -15.12 11.52
N MET A 87 9.24 -15.89 10.63
CA MET A 87 8.94 -15.47 9.27
C MET A 87 8.04 -14.23 9.27
N LEU A 88 6.98 -14.24 10.08
CA LEU A 88 6.06 -13.08 10.19
C LEU A 88 6.77 -11.84 10.71
N SER A 89 7.69 -12.00 11.66
CA SER A 89 8.49 -10.90 12.17
C SER A 89 9.36 -10.27 11.09
N GLU A 90 10.02 -11.10 10.28
CA GLU A 90 10.84 -10.62 9.16
C GLU A 90 10.00 -9.95 8.07
N VAL A 91 8.83 -10.50 7.75
CA VAL A 91 7.89 -9.89 6.79
C VAL A 91 7.42 -8.53 7.29
N LYS A 92 7.09 -8.42 8.58
CA LYS A 92 6.69 -7.14 9.19
C LYS A 92 7.78 -6.09 9.04
N GLU A 93 9.02 -6.44 9.38
CA GLU A 93 10.16 -5.52 9.25
C GLU A 93 10.34 -5.05 7.81
N SER A 94 10.18 -5.94 6.86
CA SER A 94 10.28 -5.64 5.43
C SER A 94 9.19 -4.66 4.96
N ILE A 95 7.94 -4.93 5.33
CA ILE A 95 6.80 -4.07 4.98
C ILE A 95 6.96 -2.69 5.59
N MET A 96 7.42 -2.60 6.83
CA MET A 96 7.64 -1.34 7.52
C MET A 96 8.60 -0.42 6.78
N ASN A 97 9.56 -0.96 6.02
CA ASN A 97 10.45 -0.16 5.21
C ASN A 97 9.68 0.71 4.20
N ALA A 98 8.69 0.13 3.53
CA ALA A 98 7.87 0.86 2.56
C ALA A 98 7.08 1.98 3.22
N TYR A 99 6.48 1.73 4.38
CA TYR A 99 5.74 2.74 5.13
C TYR A 99 6.65 3.85 5.65
N GLU A 100 7.82 3.50 6.16
CA GLU A 100 8.80 4.47 6.67
C GLU A 100 9.30 5.39 5.56
N ILE A 101 9.67 4.84 4.42
CA ILE A 101 10.14 5.62 3.26
C ILE A 101 9.07 6.63 2.82
N LYS A 102 7.81 6.19 2.75
CA LYS A 102 6.73 7.07 2.29
C LYS A 102 6.35 8.13 3.32
N THR A 103 6.18 7.73 4.59
CA THR A 103 5.60 8.60 5.62
C THR A 103 6.63 9.42 6.39
N GLY A 104 7.84 8.93 6.52
CA GLY A 104 8.85 9.52 7.40
C GLY A 104 8.59 9.28 8.88
N MET A 105 7.55 8.52 9.25
CA MET A 105 7.28 8.20 10.65
C MET A 105 8.32 7.25 11.23
N SER A 106 8.48 7.28 12.56
CA SER A 106 9.35 6.33 13.25
C SER A 106 8.83 4.89 13.11
N ARG A 107 9.76 3.93 13.11
CA ARG A 107 9.38 2.51 13.05
C ARG A 107 8.50 2.10 14.22
N ALA A 108 8.75 2.64 15.40
CA ALA A 108 7.93 2.36 16.58
C ALA A 108 6.48 2.79 16.37
N LYS A 109 6.26 3.96 15.80
CA LYS A 109 4.91 4.45 15.51
C LYS A 109 4.23 3.61 14.43
N ILE A 110 4.94 3.28 13.36
CA ILE A 110 4.42 2.42 12.29
C ILE A 110 4.05 1.05 12.85
N SER A 111 4.92 0.44 13.66
CA SER A 111 4.66 -0.85 14.29
C SER A 111 3.40 -0.81 15.16
N HIS A 112 3.24 0.26 15.94
CA HIS A 112 2.05 0.44 16.78
C HIS A 112 0.77 0.54 15.94
N LEU A 113 0.81 1.29 14.84
CA LEU A 113 -0.33 1.41 13.94
C LEU A 113 -0.69 0.07 13.28
N MET A 114 0.32 -0.74 12.93
CA MET A 114 0.11 -2.08 12.38
C MET A 114 -0.48 -3.02 13.43
N ASP A 115 0.06 -3.00 14.65
CA ASP A 115 -0.46 -3.81 15.77
C ASP A 115 -1.94 -3.52 16.04
N ALA A 116 -2.34 -2.27 15.89
CA ALA A 116 -3.70 -1.81 16.15
C ALA A 116 -4.66 -2.06 14.97
N GLU A 117 -4.18 -2.54 13.85
CA GLU A 117 -4.96 -2.62 12.60
C GLU A 117 -5.61 -1.27 12.31
N THR A 118 -4.85 -0.37 11.73
CA THR A 118 -5.29 1.03 11.57
C THR A 118 -5.98 1.23 10.23
N TRP A 119 -7.23 1.63 10.31
CA TRP A 119 -8.04 2.05 9.17
C TRP A 119 -7.97 3.55 9.03
N MET A 120 -7.75 4.02 7.82
CA MET A 120 -7.61 5.44 7.53
C MET A 120 -8.53 5.84 6.40
N ASN A 121 -9.34 6.88 6.64
CA ASN A 121 -10.00 7.58 5.54
C ASN A 121 -8.98 8.47 4.81
N ALA A 122 -9.41 9.15 3.75
CA ALA A 122 -8.50 9.97 2.95
C ALA A 122 -7.81 11.07 3.77
N ASN A 123 -8.55 11.78 4.62
CA ASN A 123 -8.00 12.85 5.45
C ASN A 123 -6.94 12.33 6.43
N LYS A 124 -7.22 11.22 7.10
CA LYS A 124 -6.29 10.62 8.06
C LYS A 124 -5.03 10.10 7.36
N ALA A 125 -5.20 9.48 6.19
CA ALA A 125 -4.07 9.00 5.41
C ALA A 125 -3.13 10.14 4.97
N VAL A 126 -3.69 11.26 4.56
CA VAL A 126 -2.92 12.45 4.21
C VAL A 126 -2.23 13.03 5.45
N GLU A 127 -2.93 13.14 6.56
CA GLU A 127 -2.37 13.64 7.83
C GLU A 127 -1.16 12.82 8.29
N LEU A 128 -1.23 11.50 8.18
CA LEU A 128 -0.16 10.60 8.60
C LEU A 128 0.94 10.41 7.54
N GLY A 129 0.75 10.91 6.34
CA GLY A 129 1.74 10.84 5.27
C GLY A 129 1.65 9.60 4.37
N PHE A 130 0.65 8.75 4.53
CA PHE A 130 0.42 7.59 3.66
C PHE A 130 -0.10 8.00 2.28
N ALA A 131 -0.83 9.10 2.21
CA ALA A 131 -1.29 9.69 0.96
C ALA A 131 -0.81 11.14 0.87
N ASP A 132 -0.76 11.67 -0.35
CA ASP A 132 -0.30 13.02 -0.60
C ASP A 132 -1.45 14.01 -0.69
N ASP A 133 -2.59 13.59 -1.25
CA ASP A 133 -3.76 14.45 -1.41
C ASP A 133 -5.01 13.62 -1.65
N ILE A 134 -6.14 14.33 -1.67
CA ILE A 134 -7.45 13.77 -1.97
C ILE A 134 -7.77 14.06 -3.43
N LEU A 135 -8.35 13.08 -4.14
CA LEU A 135 -8.81 13.27 -5.51
C LEU A 135 -9.97 14.27 -5.53
N HIS A 136 -9.81 15.33 -6.32
CA HIS A 136 -10.85 16.33 -6.53
C HIS A 136 -11.48 16.15 -7.90
N ARG A 137 -12.82 16.17 -7.95
CA ARG A 137 -13.58 16.01 -9.20
C ARG A 137 -13.54 17.24 -10.11
N ASP A 138 -13.06 18.35 -9.59
CA ASP A 138 -12.98 19.63 -10.33
C ASP A 138 -11.74 19.70 -11.23
N GLU A 139 -10.81 18.73 -11.12
CA GLU A 139 -9.67 18.64 -12.03
C GLU A 139 -10.16 18.13 -13.39
N PRO A 140 -9.55 18.57 -14.52
CA PRO A 140 -9.88 18.04 -15.83
C PRO A 140 -9.77 16.52 -15.77
N MET A 141 -10.87 15.83 -16.07
CA MET A 141 -10.89 14.38 -16.06
C MET A 141 -9.99 13.87 -17.17
N GLU A 142 -8.92 13.18 -16.79
CA GLU A 142 -8.18 12.34 -17.70
C GLU A 142 -9.17 11.30 -18.27
N GLU A 143 -9.14 11.08 -19.58
CA GLU A 143 -9.92 10.00 -20.17
C GLU A 143 -9.50 8.68 -19.50
N GLN A 144 -10.40 8.10 -18.75
CA GLN A 144 -10.16 6.77 -18.17
C GLN A 144 -10.44 5.71 -19.23
N PRO A 145 -9.60 4.68 -19.31
CA PRO A 145 -9.94 3.52 -20.13
C PRO A 145 -11.31 2.97 -19.72
N ALA A 146 -12.10 2.53 -20.70
CA ALA A 146 -13.45 2.02 -20.44
C ALA A 146 -13.48 0.91 -19.37
N ASN A 147 -12.44 0.06 -19.30
CA ASN A 147 -12.33 -0.99 -18.31
C ASN A 147 -12.09 -0.47 -16.88
N ALA A 148 -11.58 0.74 -16.72
CA ALA A 148 -11.41 1.37 -15.42
C ALA A 148 -12.73 1.73 -14.75
N LEU A 149 -13.81 1.80 -15.51
CA LEU A 149 -15.15 2.09 -15.01
C LEU A 149 -15.91 0.85 -14.52
N MET A 150 -15.31 -0.33 -14.66
CA MET A 150 -15.95 -1.62 -14.42
C MET A 150 -15.72 -2.19 -13.01
N TYR A 151 -14.92 -1.57 -12.18
CA TYR A 151 -14.65 -2.04 -10.83
C TYR A 151 -15.19 -1.16 -9.73
#